data_b74bb1310130d1f9d97c6511ef36d0e0
#
_entry.id   b74bb1310130d1f9d97c6511ef36d0e0
#
_cell.length_a   1.000
_cell.length_b   1.000
_cell.length_c   1.000
_cell.angle_alpha   90.00
_cell.angle_beta   90.00
_cell.angle_gamma   90.00
#
_symmetry.space_group_name_H-M   'P 1'
#
loop_
_entity.id
_entity.type
_entity.pdbx_description
1 polymer ?
#
loop_
_entity_poly.entity_id
_entity_poly.type
_entity_poly.pdbx_seq_one_letter_code
_entity_poly.pdbx_strand_id
1 'polypeptide(L)'
;MEWWRFLIVIVVSYFLGNINFARIISGRMKKDITKEGSGNPGTMNMLRSFGFKSGILTLLFDALKGVASALLGFGLFGGFGACYVNLWGLHASSTAMMGLYIGGLACIIGHNFPVIYKFKGGKGVACMLGVFAVSSPIWVAICFVFGFIYLYIFDYAAITSFLFISIVTFIEALKYTGENQSLVVTILLFAMFCLTWFMHRKNITRILVGKEKKANLKASLKKKYDKKDVKTEFKEIKQVKKEDKKKEIG
;
A
#
# COMPACT_ATOMS: atom_id res chain seq x y z
N MET A 1 -9.59 -29.53 5.25
CA MET A 1 -8.76 -28.36 4.84
C MET A 1 -7.52 -28.35 5.73
N GLU A 2 -6.32 -28.25 5.15
CA GLU A 2 -5.07 -28.37 5.89
C GLU A 2 -4.76 -27.07 6.66
N TRP A 3 -4.87 -27.09 7.98
CA TRP A 3 -4.74 -25.93 8.87
C TRP A 3 -3.38 -25.21 8.74
N TRP A 4 -2.31 -25.93 8.39
CA TRP A 4 -0.97 -25.35 8.21
C TRP A 4 -0.89 -24.34 7.07
N ARG A 5 -1.77 -24.45 6.04
CA ARG A 5 -1.84 -23.47 4.94
C ARG A 5 -2.25 -22.10 5.45
N PHE A 6 -3.23 -22.05 6.37
CA PHE A 6 -3.65 -20.80 7.01
C PHE A 6 -2.49 -20.17 7.78
N LEU A 7 -1.76 -20.99 8.56
CA LEU A 7 -0.64 -20.50 9.35
C LEU A 7 0.44 -19.90 8.47
N ILE A 8 0.84 -20.58 7.40
CA ILE A 8 1.85 -20.08 6.46
C ILE A 8 1.39 -18.77 5.82
N VAL A 9 0.16 -18.73 5.27
CA VAL A 9 -0.35 -17.52 4.61
C VAL A 9 -0.39 -16.35 5.58
N ILE A 10 -0.93 -16.53 6.78
CA ILE A 10 -1.05 -15.45 7.76
C ILE A 10 0.33 -14.95 8.20
N VAL A 11 1.24 -15.84 8.59
CA VAL A 11 2.54 -15.46 9.11
C VAL A 11 3.40 -14.81 8.03
N VAL A 12 3.53 -15.44 6.86
CA VAL A 12 4.36 -14.91 5.77
C VAL A 12 3.81 -13.57 5.28
N SER A 13 2.49 -13.46 5.05
CA SER A 13 1.87 -12.22 4.58
C SER A 13 1.95 -11.11 5.62
N TYR A 14 1.82 -11.41 6.92
CA TYR A 14 2.02 -10.43 7.98
C TYR A 14 3.45 -9.87 7.95
N PHE A 15 4.46 -10.72 7.85
CA PHE A 15 5.86 -10.26 7.80
C PHE A 15 6.19 -9.54 6.49
N LEU A 16 5.63 -9.93 5.35
CA LEU A 16 5.68 -9.13 4.11
C LEU A 16 5.08 -7.73 4.33
N GLY A 17 3.95 -7.66 5.01
CA GLY A 17 3.32 -6.40 5.41
C GLY A 17 4.21 -5.52 6.27
N ASN A 18 5.00 -6.10 7.18
CA ASN A 18 5.92 -5.37 8.07
C ASN A 18 7.02 -4.61 7.31
N ILE A 19 7.38 -5.02 6.09
CA ILE A 19 8.34 -4.29 5.27
C ILE A 19 7.73 -2.94 4.89
N ASN A 20 8.22 -1.85 5.47
CA ASN A 20 7.71 -0.51 5.21
C ASN A 20 8.65 0.26 4.30
N PHE A 21 8.26 0.37 3.03
CA PHE A 21 9.10 0.99 2.00
C PHE A 21 9.27 2.50 2.18
N ALA A 22 8.30 3.19 2.78
CA ALA A 22 8.47 4.60 3.12
C ALA A 22 9.65 4.82 4.09
N ARG A 23 9.78 3.97 5.12
CA ARG A 23 10.90 4.02 6.06
C ARG A 23 12.22 3.62 5.41
N ILE A 24 12.22 2.59 4.57
CA ILE A 24 13.43 2.15 3.85
C ILE A 24 13.94 3.25 2.93
N ILE A 25 13.05 3.85 2.11
CA ILE A 25 13.44 4.89 1.15
C ILE A 25 13.89 6.15 1.90
N SER A 26 13.16 6.61 2.92
CA SER A 26 13.55 7.80 3.69
C SER A 26 14.83 7.57 4.49
N GLY A 27 15.04 6.36 5.03
CA GLY A 27 16.28 5.99 5.72
C GLY A 27 17.51 6.04 4.82
N ARG A 28 17.39 5.59 3.53
CA ARG A 28 18.45 5.77 2.54
C ARG A 28 18.78 7.23 2.25
N MET A 29 17.81 8.13 2.46
CA MET A 29 17.98 9.59 2.36
C MET A 29 18.41 10.22 3.70
N LYS A 30 18.83 9.41 4.69
CA LYS A 30 19.23 9.82 6.04
C LYS A 30 18.17 10.65 6.78
N LYS A 31 16.88 10.39 6.50
CA LYS A 31 15.73 11.07 7.11
C LYS A 31 14.72 10.08 7.66
N ASP A 32 13.98 10.49 8.68
CA ASP A 32 12.90 9.69 9.28
C ASP A 32 11.55 10.22 8.85
N ILE A 33 10.84 9.46 7.98
CA ILE A 33 9.50 9.82 7.49
C ILE A 33 8.49 10.03 8.62
N THR A 34 8.69 9.45 9.80
CA THR A 34 7.77 9.61 10.92
C THR A 34 7.88 10.97 11.61
N LYS A 35 8.96 11.69 11.34
CA LYS A 35 9.20 13.08 11.81
C LYS A 35 8.86 14.12 10.75
N GLU A 36 8.52 13.68 9.53
CA GLU A 36 8.27 14.56 8.39
C GLU A 36 6.76 14.63 8.06
N GLY A 37 6.31 15.79 7.62
CA GLY A 37 4.97 16.03 7.07
C GLY A 37 3.82 15.63 8.00
N SER A 38 3.16 14.50 7.72
CA SER A 38 2.07 13.96 8.56
C SER A 38 2.53 12.96 9.61
N GLY A 39 3.79 12.55 9.57
CA GLY A 39 4.35 11.47 10.38
C GLY A 39 3.90 10.05 9.97
N ASN A 40 3.02 9.92 8.97
CA ASN A 40 2.57 8.62 8.50
C ASN A 40 3.57 8.00 7.52
N PRO A 41 4.08 6.77 7.76
CA PRO A 41 5.04 6.14 6.86
C PRO A 41 4.34 5.47 5.67
N GLY A 42 3.91 6.27 4.69
CA GLY A 42 3.20 5.81 3.50
C GLY A 42 3.32 6.77 2.32
N THR A 43 2.79 6.33 1.16
CA THR A 43 2.89 6.96 -0.16
C THR A 43 2.71 8.48 -0.16
N MET A 44 1.58 8.96 0.40
CA MET A 44 1.24 10.38 0.31
C MET A 44 2.11 11.28 1.18
N ASN A 45 2.64 10.76 2.28
CA ASN A 45 3.61 11.49 3.08
C ASN A 45 4.98 11.52 2.39
N MET A 46 5.38 10.40 1.77
CA MET A 46 6.59 10.34 0.94
C MET A 46 6.52 11.31 -0.24
N LEU A 47 5.39 11.34 -0.95
CA LEU A 47 5.17 12.29 -2.05
C LEU A 47 5.31 13.75 -1.58
N ARG A 48 4.69 14.08 -0.46
CA ARG A 48 4.69 15.44 0.11
C ARG A 48 6.06 15.87 0.60
N SER A 49 6.77 14.99 1.34
CA SER A 49 8.02 15.33 2.04
C SER A 49 9.27 15.06 1.19
N PHE A 50 9.24 14.03 0.32
CA PHE A 50 10.41 13.55 -0.43
C PHE A 50 10.20 13.59 -1.97
N GLY A 51 9.06 14.14 -2.42
CA GLY A 51 8.76 14.33 -3.84
C GLY A 51 8.13 13.14 -4.53
N PHE A 52 7.76 13.35 -5.80
CA PHE A 52 6.93 12.43 -6.60
C PHE A 52 7.56 11.04 -6.75
N LYS A 53 8.86 10.96 -7.08
CA LYS A 53 9.57 9.70 -7.28
C LYS A 53 9.51 8.80 -6.03
N SER A 54 9.79 9.37 -4.86
CA SER A 54 9.76 8.65 -3.58
C SER A 54 8.34 8.17 -3.23
N GLY A 55 7.33 9.00 -3.51
CA GLY A 55 5.93 8.63 -3.36
C GLY A 55 5.53 7.45 -4.24
N ILE A 56 5.84 7.50 -5.54
CA ILE A 56 5.52 6.43 -6.50
C ILE A 56 6.25 5.13 -6.16
N LEU A 57 7.54 5.19 -5.82
CA LEU A 57 8.28 3.99 -5.40
C LEU A 57 7.66 3.35 -4.15
N THR A 58 7.26 4.17 -3.18
CA THR A 58 6.57 3.66 -1.98
C THR A 58 5.23 3.01 -2.35
N LEU A 59 4.43 3.65 -3.21
CA LEU A 59 3.16 3.10 -3.69
C LEU A 59 3.37 1.75 -4.36
N LEU A 60 4.31 1.68 -5.31
CA LEU A 60 4.59 0.48 -6.09
C LEU A 60 5.01 -0.68 -5.19
N PHE A 61 5.98 -0.49 -4.31
CA PHE A 61 6.48 -1.56 -3.47
C PHE A 61 5.46 -1.99 -2.39
N ASP A 62 4.70 -1.06 -1.82
CA ASP A 62 3.62 -1.39 -0.89
C ASP A 62 2.44 -2.10 -1.59
N ALA A 63 2.18 -1.81 -2.88
CA ALA A 63 1.22 -2.57 -3.67
C ALA A 63 1.75 -3.97 -4.02
N LEU A 64 3.02 -4.09 -4.44
CA LEU A 64 3.64 -5.37 -4.78
C LEU A 64 3.64 -6.37 -3.61
N LYS A 65 3.85 -5.94 -2.36
CA LYS A 65 3.72 -6.86 -1.22
C LYS A 65 2.27 -7.31 -0.99
N GLY A 66 1.28 -6.46 -1.31
CA GLY A 66 -0.13 -6.84 -1.35
C GLY A 66 -0.42 -7.90 -2.40
N VAL A 67 0.10 -7.70 -3.63
CA VAL A 67 0.04 -8.69 -4.72
C VAL A 67 0.67 -10.01 -4.29
N ALA A 68 1.90 -9.99 -3.77
CA ALA A 68 2.62 -11.18 -3.35
C ALA A 68 1.87 -11.97 -2.26
N SER A 69 1.29 -11.28 -1.29
CA SER A 69 0.52 -11.89 -0.21
C SER A 69 -0.80 -12.50 -0.70
N ALA A 70 -1.48 -11.81 -1.61
CA ALA A 70 -2.71 -12.30 -2.25
C ALA A 70 -2.44 -13.55 -3.08
N LEU A 71 -1.39 -13.54 -3.92
CA LEU A 71 -0.99 -14.68 -4.75
C LEU A 71 -0.51 -15.87 -3.92
N LEU A 72 0.21 -15.64 -2.80
CA LEU A 72 0.60 -16.70 -1.87
C LEU A 72 -0.64 -17.41 -1.32
N GLY A 73 -1.61 -16.67 -0.82
CA GLY A 73 -2.86 -17.24 -0.32
C GLY A 73 -3.65 -17.94 -1.40
N PHE A 74 -3.81 -17.31 -2.56
CA PHE A 74 -4.49 -17.87 -3.72
C PHE A 74 -3.90 -19.21 -4.14
N GLY A 75 -2.58 -19.28 -4.30
CA GLY A 75 -1.88 -20.49 -4.74
C GLY A 75 -1.94 -21.63 -3.73
N LEU A 76 -1.71 -21.35 -2.44
CA LEU A 76 -1.77 -22.36 -1.39
C LEU A 76 -3.17 -22.97 -1.21
N PHE A 77 -4.22 -22.24 -1.59
CA PHE A 77 -5.59 -22.72 -1.54
C PHE A 77 -6.12 -23.23 -2.90
N GLY A 78 -5.21 -23.56 -3.83
CA GLY A 78 -5.52 -24.26 -5.09
C GLY A 78 -6.02 -23.36 -6.21
N GLY A 79 -5.79 -22.04 -6.13
CA GLY A 79 -6.33 -21.07 -7.08
C GLY A 79 -5.75 -21.17 -8.50
N PHE A 80 -4.53 -21.69 -8.65
CA PHE A 80 -3.90 -21.84 -9.98
C PHE A 80 -4.39 -23.04 -10.78
N GLY A 81 -5.21 -23.93 -10.18
CA GLY A 81 -5.72 -25.12 -10.86
C GLY A 81 -6.90 -24.84 -11.79
N ALA A 82 -7.85 -24.01 -11.37
CA ALA A 82 -9.05 -23.67 -12.13
C ALA A 82 -9.43 -22.20 -11.84
N CYS A 83 -8.98 -21.29 -12.68
CA CYS A 83 -9.34 -19.90 -12.60
C CYS A 83 -9.48 -19.28 -14.00
N TYR A 84 -10.28 -18.23 -14.11
CA TYR A 84 -10.41 -17.41 -15.32
C TYR A 84 -10.59 -15.93 -14.92
N VAL A 85 -10.32 -15.04 -15.86
CA VAL A 85 -10.50 -13.60 -15.69
C VAL A 85 -11.50 -13.08 -16.72
N ASN A 86 -12.47 -12.30 -16.28
CA ASN A 86 -13.41 -11.59 -17.12
C ASN A 86 -13.51 -10.11 -16.71
N LEU A 87 -14.53 -9.39 -17.21
CA LEU A 87 -14.74 -7.97 -16.90
C LEU A 87 -14.91 -7.72 -15.38
N TRP A 88 -15.49 -8.67 -14.63
CA TRP A 88 -15.65 -8.58 -13.18
C TRP A 88 -14.38 -8.92 -12.40
N GLY A 89 -13.39 -9.54 -13.04
CA GLY A 89 -12.09 -9.86 -12.48
C GLY A 89 -11.77 -11.35 -12.42
N LEU A 90 -10.95 -11.74 -11.44
CA LEU A 90 -10.54 -13.13 -11.23
C LEU A 90 -11.67 -13.95 -10.60
N HIS A 91 -11.96 -15.08 -11.22
CA HIS A 91 -12.89 -16.09 -10.73
C HIS A 91 -12.14 -17.40 -10.46
N ALA A 92 -12.37 -17.98 -9.29
CA ALA A 92 -11.81 -19.23 -8.84
C ALA A 92 -12.71 -19.83 -7.76
N SER A 93 -12.34 -20.99 -7.21
CA SER A 93 -13.08 -21.60 -6.10
C SER A 93 -13.16 -20.65 -4.89
N SER A 94 -14.24 -20.75 -4.13
CA SER A 94 -14.41 -19.95 -2.90
C SER A 94 -13.26 -20.12 -1.90
N THR A 95 -12.66 -21.32 -1.85
CA THR A 95 -11.49 -21.59 -1.01
C THR A 95 -10.24 -20.83 -1.48
N ALA A 96 -10.00 -20.78 -2.79
CA ALA A 96 -8.88 -20.04 -3.36
C ALA A 96 -9.03 -18.52 -3.12
N MET A 97 -10.24 -17.98 -3.34
CA MET A 97 -10.53 -16.59 -3.09
C MET A 97 -10.46 -16.25 -1.60
N MET A 98 -10.89 -17.14 -0.72
CA MET A 98 -10.68 -17.02 0.73
C MET A 98 -9.19 -16.91 1.07
N GLY A 99 -8.34 -17.79 0.50
CA GLY A 99 -6.89 -17.75 0.68
C GLY A 99 -6.28 -16.43 0.24
N LEU A 100 -6.71 -15.90 -0.92
CA LEU A 100 -6.29 -14.61 -1.46
C LEU A 100 -6.55 -13.47 -0.46
N TYR A 101 -7.77 -13.40 0.09
CA TYR A 101 -8.14 -12.31 1.01
C TYR A 101 -7.58 -12.51 2.42
N ILE A 102 -7.33 -13.74 2.88
CA ILE A 102 -6.59 -13.99 4.12
C ILE A 102 -5.16 -13.44 4.00
N GLY A 103 -4.47 -13.76 2.90
CA GLY A 103 -3.13 -13.22 2.64
C GLY A 103 -3.14 -11.70 2.55
N GLY A 104 -4.10 -11.14 1.82
CA GLY A 104 -4.29 -9.69 1.70
C GLY A 104 -4.53 -9.01 3.05
N LEU A 105 -5.45 -9.50 3.85
CA LEU A 105 -5.76 -8.95 5.18
C LEU A 105 -4.57 -9.04 6.12
N ALA A 106 -3.88 -10.18 6.16
CA ALA A 106 -2.67 -10.35 6.98
C ALA A 106 -1.56 -9.36 6.58
N CYS A 107 -1.36 -9.12 5.27
CA CYS A 107 -0.43 -8.11 4.77
C CYS A 107 -0.83 -6.69 5.20
N ILE A 108 -2.11 -6.35 5.11
CA ILE A 108 -2.62 -5.03 5.53
C ILE A 108 -2.42 -4.85 7.04
N ILE A 109 -2.71 -5.87 7.85
CA ILE A 109 -2.46 -5.85 9.30
C ILE A 109 -0.98 -5.64 9.57
N GLY A 110 -0.10 -6.38 8.89
CA GLY A 110 1.35 -6.24 9.02
C GLY A 110 1.85 -4.84 8.63
N HIS A 111 1.28 -4.24 7.57
CA HIS A 111 1.62 -2.87 7.17
C HIS A 111 1.12 -1.81 8.17
N ASN A 112 -0.05 -2.00 8.75
CA ASN A 112 -0.67 -1.06 9.68
C ASN A 112 -0.06 -1.16 11.09
N PHE A 113 0.24 -2.39 11.53
CA PHE A 113 0.74 -2.73 12.85
C PHE A 113 2.01 -3.59 12.78
N PRO A 114 3.10 -3.07 12.18
CA PRO A 114 4.33 -3.82 12.02
C PRO A 114 5.04 -3.99 13.36
N VAL A 115 5.28 -5.25 13.79
CA VAL A 115 5.97 -5.56 15.05
C VAL A 115 7.38 -4.97 15.09
N ILE A 116 8.10 -4.98 13.96
CA ILE A 116 9.46 -4.43 13.84
C ILE A 116 9.53 -2.91 14.06
N TYR A 117 8.40 -2.20 13.96
CA TYR A 117 8.29 -0.75 14.20
C TYR A 117 7.37 -0.43 15.39
N LYS A 118 7.30 -1.32 16.39
CA LYS A 118 6.49 -1.14 17.61
C LYS A 118 5.04 -0.80 17.27
N PHE A 119 4.46 -1.51 16.28
CA PHE A 119 3.09 -1.38 15.80
C PHE A 119 2.71 0.01 15.24
N LYS A 120 3.72 0.80 14.81
CA LYS A 120 3.53 2.13 14.21
C LYS A 120 3.77 2.07 12.70
N GLY A 121 2.75 1.70 11.94
CA GLY A 121 2.79 1.52 10.49
C GLY A 121 2.00 2.56 9.69
N GLY A 122 1.67 2.20 8.45
CA GLY A 122 0.88 3.00 7.51
C GLY A 122 -0.63 2.79 7.66
N LYS A 123 -1.37 2.91 6.54
CA LYS A 123 -2.83 2.83 6.52
C LYS A 123 -3.39 1.71 5.62
N GLY A 124 -2.55 1.01 4.90
CA GLY A 124 -2.91 -0.17 4.13
C GLY A 124 -3.47 0.07 2.72
N VAL A 125 -3.74 1.32 2.30
CA VAL A 125 -4.36 1.59 0.99
C VAL A 125 -3.57 1.03 -0.18
N ALA A 126 -2.24 1.21 -0.18
CA ALA A 126 -1.39 0.69 -1.25
C ALA A 126 -1.34 -0.84 -1.26
N CYS A 127 -1.32 -1.49 -0.07
CA CYS A 127 -1.42 -2.94 0.03
C CYS A 127 -2.77 -3.44 -0.49
N MET A 128 -3.87 -2.77 -0.12
CA MET A 128 -5.22 -3.08 -0.59
C MET A 128 -5.35 -2.93 -2.11
N LEU A 129 -4.74 -1.87 -2.69
CA LEU A 129 -4.63 -1.70 -4.14
C LEU A 129 -3.95 -2.92 -4.78
N GLY A 130 -2.87 -3.43 -4.20
CA GLY A 130 -2.17 -4.63 -4.67
C GLY A 130 -3.04 -5.89 -4.59
N VAL A 131 -3.75 -6.10 -3.48
CA VAL A 131 -4.66 -7.25 -3.31
C VAL A 131 -5.77 -7.22 -4.36
N PHE A 132 -6.43 -6.08 -4.53
CA PHE A 132 -7.51 -5.95 -5.51
C PHE A 132 -7.00 -5.91 -6.96
N ALA A 133 -5.75 -5.55 -7.21
CA ALA A 133 -5.15 -5.68 -8.53
C ALA A 133 -5.03 -7.14 -8.98
N VAL A 134 -4.97 -8.10 -8.03
CA VAL A 134 -5.05 -9.54 -8.34
C VAL A 134 -6.48 -9.97 -8.60
N SER A 135 -7.43 -9.57 -7.75
CA SER A 135 -8.82 -10.04 -7.82
C SER A 135 -9.68 -9.29 -8.84
N SER A 136 -9.44 -7.99 -9.04
CA SER A 136 -10.24 -7.12 -9.92
C SER A 136 -9.38 -6.09 -10.67
N PRO A 137 -8.43 -6.51 -11.53
CA PRO A 137 -7.44 -5.62 -12.15
C PRO A 137 -8.06 -4.48 -12.95
N ILE A 138 -9.13 -4.75 -13.70
CA ILE A 138 -9.81 -3.75 -14.54
C ILE A 138 -10.44 -2.66 -13.67
N TRP A 139 -11.18 -3.05 -12.63
CA TRP A 139 -11.84 -2.10 -11.75
C TRP A 139 -10.84 -1.30 -10.91
N VAL A 140 -9.74 -1.93 -10.50
CA VAL A 140 -8.64 -1.22 -9.83
C VAL A 140 -8.02 -0.19 -10.77
N ALA A 141 -7.77 -0.53 -12.03
CA ALA A 141 -7.23 0.41 -13.02
C ALA A 141 -8.19 1.60 -13.24
N ILE A 142 -9.48 1.34 -13.43
CA ILE A 142 -10.50 2.39 -13.57
C ILE A 142 -10.52 3.30 -12.34
N CYS A 143 -10.65 2.72 -11.14
CA CYS A 143 -10.69 3.49 -9.88
C CYS A 143 -9.38 4.24 -9.63
N PHE A 144 -8.24 3.69 -10.04
CA PHE A 144 -6.94 4.35 -9.92
C PHE A 144 -6.86 5.60 -10.82
N VAL A 145 -7.30 5.49 -12.08
CA VAL A 145 -7.34 6.63 -13.02
C VAL A 145 -8.26 7.72 -12.49
N PHE A 146 -9.50 7.40 -12.14
CA PHE A 146 -10.44 8.37 -11.57
C PHE A 146 -9.95 8.96 -10.24
N GLY A 147 -9.38 8.14 -9.39
CA GLY A 147 -8.77 8.60 -8.13
C GLY A 147 -7.59 9.55 -8.38
N PHE A 148 -6.76 9.28 -9.38
CA PHE A 148 -5.65 10.16 -9.75
C PHE A 148 -6.17 11.50 -10.31
N ILE A 149 -7.19 11.49 -11.16
CA ILE A 149 -7.84 12.69 -11.68
C ILE A 149 -8.42 13.52 -10.52
N TYR A 150 -9.17 12.87 -9.63
CA TYR A 150 -9.72 13.53 -8.43
C TYR A 150 -8.61 14.17 -7.58
N LEU A 151 -7.54 13.40 -7.30
CA LEU A 151 -6.40 13.89 -6.54
C LEU A 151 -5.71 15.08 -7.22
N TYR A 152 -5.58 15.05 -8.54
CA TYR A 152 -4.99 16.14 -9.31
C TYR A 152 -5.82 17.42 -9.26
N ILE A 153 -7.16 17.31 -9.31
CA ILE A 153 -8.09 18.44 -9.26
C ILE A 153 -8.20 19.03 -7.87
N PHE A 154 -8.54 18.19 -6.88
CA PHE A 154 -8.93 18.62 -5.53
C PHE A 154 -7.79 18.56 -4.51
N ASP A 155 -6.75 17.78 -4.77
CA ASP A 155 -5.53 17.65 -3.94
C ASP A 155 -5.76 17.07 -2.53
N TYR A 156 -6.86 16.29 -2.32
CA TYR A 156 -7.19 15.63 -1.05
C TYR A 156 -7.01 14.12 -1.11
N ALA A 157 -5.80 13.66 -0.75
CA ALA A 157 -5.44 12.24 -0.79
C ALA A 157 -6.28 11.33 0.11
N ALA A 158 -6.76 11.83 1.26
CA ALA A 158 -7.58 11.03 2.15
C ALA A 158 -8.94 10.72 1.53
N ILE A 159 -9.57 11.70 0.88
CA ILE A 159 -10.86 11.53 0.20
C ILE A 159 -10.68 10.58 -0.99
N THR A 160 -9.62 10.75 -1.78
CA THR A 160 -9.27 9.82 -2.86
C THR A 160 -9.16 8.37 -2.35
N SER A 161 -8.49 8.18 -1.18
CA SER A 161 -8.36 6.86 -0.57
C SER A 161 -9.71 6.28 -0.15
N PHE A 162 -10.60 7.09 0.44
CA PHE A 162 -11.94 6.66 0.83
C PHE A 162 -12.79 6.24 -0.36
N LEU A 163 -12.78 7.04 -1.45
CA LEU A 163 -13.49 6.70 -2.69
C LEU A 163 -12.97 5.38 -3.26
N PHE A 164 -11.64 5.25 -3.41
CA PHE A 164 -11.02 4.05 -3.93
C PHE A 164 -11.41 2.81 -3.10
N ILE A 165 -11.19 2.85 -1.78
CA ILE A 165 -11.47 1.71 -0.88
C ILE A 165 -12.94 1.32 -0.94
N SER A 166 -13.85 2.31 -0.86
CA SER A 166 -15.29 2.04 -0.82
C SER A 166 -15.80 1.46 -2.14
N ILE A 167 -15.42 2.07 -3.27
CA ILE A 167 -15.91 1.63 -4.58
C ILE A 167 -15.36 0.25 -4.94
N VAL A 168 -14.05 0.03 -4.79
CA VAL A 168 -13.45 -1.27 -5.15
C VAL A 168 -13.93 -2.39 -4.23
N THR A 169 -14.04 -2.14 -2.91
CA THR A 169 -14.58 -3.15 -1.99
C THR A 169 -16.05 -3.48 -2.30
N PHE A 170 -16.86 -2.48 -2.65
CA PHE A 170 -18.25 -2.68 -3.01
C PHE A 170 -18.37 -3.53 -4.29
N ILE A 171 -17.62 -3.18 -5.35
CA ILE A 171 -17.58 -3.95 -6.59
C ILE A 171 -17.13 -5.39 -6.32
N GLU A 172 -16.11 -5.56 -5.48
CA GLU A 172 -15.60 -6.88 -5.12
C GLU A 172 -16.65 -7.70 -4.35
N ALA A 173 -17.36 -7.07 -3.42
CA ALA A 173 -18.42 -7.74 -2.65
C ALA A 173 -19.59 -8.19 -3.53
N LEU A 174 -19.94 -7.47 -4.60
CA LEU A 174 -20.99 -7.85 -5.53
C LEU A 174 -20.73 -9.19 -6.22
N LYS A 175 -19.47 -9.61 -6.41
CA LYS A 175 -19.13 -10.92 -6.99
C LYS A 175 -19.57 -12.10 -6.12
N TYR A 176 -19.74 -11.86 -4.83
CA TYR A 176 -20.10 -12.89 -3.84
C TYR A 176 -21.56 -12.83 -3.41
N THR A 177 -22.41 -12.21 -4.25
CA THR A 177 -23.86 -12.24 -4.14
C THR A 177 -24.43 -13.34 -5.05
N GLY A 178 -25.65 -13.79 -4.79
CA GLY A 178 -26.32 -14.82 -5.61
C GLY A 178 -25.70 -16.22 -5.44
N GLU A 179 -25.47 -16.93 -6.54
CA GLU A 179 -25.01 -18.33 -6.55
C GLU A 179 -23.57 -18.51 -6.04
N ASN A 180 -22.73 -17.47 -6.14
CA ASN A 180 -21.34 -17.48 -5.69
C ASN A 180 -21.16 -17.06 -4.23
N GLN A 181 -22.18 -17.17 -3.41
CA GLN A 181 -22.15 -16.72 -2.02
C GLN A 181 -20.99 -17.35 -1.23
N SER A 182 -20.16 -16.50 -0.65
CA SER A 182 -19.12 -16.89 0.30
C SER A 182 -19.11 -15.92 1.47
N LEU A 183 -19.78 -16.31 2.55
CA LEU A 183 -19.83 -15.51 3.78
C LEU A 183 -18.43 -15.18 4.31
N VAL A 184 -17.49 -16.14 4.22
CA VAL A 184 -16.13 -15.95 4.69
C VAL A 184 -15.43 -14.86 3.89
N VAL A 185 -15.52 -14.88 2.55
CA VAL A 185 -14.93 -13.85 1.69
C VAL A 185 -15.55 -12.48 1.97
N THR A 186 -16.86 -12.42 2.12
CA THR A 186 -17.58 -11.18 2.45
C THR A 186 -17.10 -10.60 3.80
N ILE A 187 -16.94 -11.44 4.83
CA ILE A 187 -16.41 -11.03 6.13
C ILE A 187 -14.97 -10.49 5.98
N LEU A 188 -14.12 -11.16 5.20
CA LEU A 188 -12.74 -10.71 4.97
C LEU A 188 -12.68 -9.36 4.27
N LEU A 189 -13.49 -9.16 3.23
CA LEU A 189 -13.62 -7.87 2.52
C LEU A 189 -14.09 -6.75 3.47
N PHE A 190 -15.11 -7.04 4.28
CA PHE A 190 -15.62 -6.09 5.27
C PHE A 190 -14.56 -5.76 6.34
N ALA A 191 -13.82 -6.76 6.82
CA ALA A 191 -12.71 -6.55 7.76
C ALA A 191 -11.61 -5.67 7.18
N MET A 192 -11.21 -5.90 5.90
CA MET A 192 -10.23 -5.05 5.20
C MET A 192 -10.73 -3.61 5.06
N PHE A 193 -12.00 -3.44 4.69
CA PHE A 193 -12.66 -2.13 4.61
C PHE A 193 -12.64 -1.40 5.95
N CYS A 194 -13.19 -2.02 7.01
CA CYS A 194 -13.26 -1.42 8.34
C CYS A 194 -11.88 -1.08 8.89
N LEU A 195 -10.90 -1.98 8.74
CA LEU A 195 -9.54 -1.75 9.22
C LEU A 195 -8.92 -0.52 8.54
N THR A 196 -9.07 -0.41 7.21
CA THR A 196 -8.48 0.70 6.45
C THR A 196 -9.18 2.02 6.80
N TRP A 197 -10.50 2.02 6.97
CA TRP A 197 -11.25 3.18 7.47
C TRP A 197 -10.81 3.59 8.87
N PHE A 198 -10.68 2.63 9.78
CA PHE A 198 -10.19 2.88 11.14
C PHE A 198 -8.80 3.52 11.15
N MET A 199 -7.90 3.07 10.27
CA MET A 199 -6.57 3.67 10.14
C MET A 199 -6.60 5.12 9.62
N HIS A 200 -7.70 5.53 9.01
CA HIS A 200 -7.91 6.91 8.56
C HIS A 200 -8.64 7.81 9.59
N ARG A 201 -8.92 7.35 10.82
CA ARG A 201 -9.68 8.12 11.82
C ARG A 201 -9.16 9.55 12.03
N LYS A 202 -7.83 9.75 12.04
CA LYS A 202 -7.23 11.09 12.15
C LYS A 202 -7.49 11.97 10.91
N ASN A 203 -7.66 11.37 9.73
CA ASN A 203 -8.03 12.10 8.52
C ASN A 203 -9.51 12.47 8.56
N ILE A 204 -10.37 11.57 9.00
CA ILE A 204 -11.80 11.82 9.16
C ILE A 204 -12.01 13.02 10.08
N THR A 205 -11.38 13.02 11.27
CA THR A 205 -11.47 14.17 12.18
C THR A 205 -11.02 15.47 11.50
N ARG A 206 -9.90 15.46 10.74
CA ARG A 206 -9.42 16.65 10.05
C ARG A 206 -10.34 17.10 8.91
N ILE A 207 -10.98 16.17 8.20
CA ILE A 207 -11.95 16.49 7.15
C ILE A 207 -13.17 17.17 7.78
N LEU A 208 -13.71 16.63 8.86
CA LEU A 208 -14.89 17.16 9.56
C LEU A 208 -14.69 18.60 10.08
N VAL A 209 -13.46 18.93 10.49
CA VAL A 209 -13.11 20.28 10.96
C VAL A 209 -12.48 21.17 9.86
N GLY A 210 -12.52 20.76 8.59
CA GLY A 210 -11.98 21.53 7.46
C GLY A 210 -10.46 21.71 7.44
N LYS A 211 -9.69 20.87 8.20
CA LYS A 211 -8.23 20.97 8.38
C LYS A 211 -7.47 19.83 7.71
N GLU A 212 -8.05 19.12 6.75
CA GLU A 212 -7.34 18.05 6.07
C GLU A 212 -6.20 18.60 5.20
N LYS A 213 -5.05 17.90 5.27
CA LYS A 213 -3.82 18.31 4.58
C LYS A 213 -3.91 18.01 3.08
N LYS A 214 -3.58 18.98 2.25
CA LYS A 214 -3.42 18.78 0.80
C LYS A 214 -2.23 17.86 0.51
N ALA A 215 -2.32 17.12 -0.59
CA ALA A 215 -1.28 16.20 -1.05
C ALA A 215 -0.08 16.94 -1.63
N ASN A 216 -0.28 18.16 -2.15
CA ASN A 216 0.68 18.96 -2.90
C ASN A 216 1.19 18.25 -4.18
N LEU A 217 0.28 17.51 -4.84
CA LEU A 217 0.63 16.71 -6.02
C LEU A 217 1.20 17.58 -7.14
N LYS A 218 0.52 18.69 -7.50
CA LYS A 218 0.97 19.61 -8.55
C LYS A 218 2.35 20.19 -8.28
N ALA A 219 2.62 20.57 -7.03
CA ALA A 219 3.92 21.09 -6.63
C ALA A 219 5.01 19.99 -6.70
N SER A 220 4.66 18.77 -6.30
CA SER A 220 5.59 17.62 -6.37
C SER A 220 5.92 17.22 -7.80
N LEU A 221 4.98 17.35 -8.74
CA LEU A 221 5.22 17.12 -10.17
C LEU A 221 6.08 18.23 -10.82
N LYS A 222 5.90 19.49 -10.38
CA LYS A 222 6.67 20.64 -10.88
C LYS A 222 8.08 20.72 -10.33
N LYS A 223 8.35 20.09 -9.19
CA LYS A 223 9.69 20.06 -8.60
C LYS A 223 10.61 19.29 -9.57
N LYS A 224 11.15 20.02 -10.57
CA LYS A 224 12.29 19.52 -11.35
C LYS A 224 13.33 19.10 -10.33
N TYR A 225 13.77 17.85 -10.39
CA TYR A 225 14.96 17.41 -9.72
C TYR A 225 16.04 18.41 -10.14
N ASP A 226 16.45 19.27 -9.25
CA ASP A 226 17.57 20.14 -9.54
C ASP A 226 18.80 19.23 -9.62
N LYS A 227 19.26 18.97 -10.86
CA LYS A 227 20.45 18.15 -11.14
C LYS A 227 21.69 18.65 -10.39
N LYS A 228 21.65 19.90 -9.92
CA LYS A 228 22.67 20.52 -9.07
C LYS A 228 22.72 19.91 -7.67
N ASP A 229 21.56 19.69 -7.02
CA ASP A 229 21.52 19.15 -5.63
C ASP A 229 22.03 17.71 -5.60
N VAL A 230 21.63 16.89 -6.59
CA VAL A 230 22.10 15.51 -6.70
C VAL A 230 23.61 15.43 -6.98
N LYS A 231 24.15 16.32 -7.85
CA LYS A 231 25.59 16.35 -8.13
C LYS A 231 26.40 16.86 -6.92
N THR A 232 25.87 17.79 -6.15
CA THR A 232 26.51 18.32 -4.95
C THR A 232 26.53 17.25 -3.85
N GLU A 233 25.42 16.58 -3.61
CA GLU A 233 25.31 15.48 -2.64
C GLU A 233 26.21 14.29 -2.99
N PHE A 234 26.31 13.92 -4.28
CA PHE A 234 27.26 12.90 -4.76
C PHE A 234 28.73 13.33 -4.61
N LYS A 235 29.03 14.61 -4.74
CA LYS A 235 30.40 15.12 -4.51
C LYS A 235 30.77 15.08 -3.03
N GLU A 236 29.86 15.50 -2.15
CA GLU A 236 30.05 15.45 -0.70
C GLU A 236 30.24 14.01 -0.19
N ILE A 237 29.40 13.06 -0.65
CA ILE A 237 29.55 11.65 -0.30
C ILE A 237 30.90 11.08 -0.78
N LYS A 238 31.39 11.49 -1.96
CA LYS A 238 32.70 11.07 -2.47
C LYS A 238 33.86 11.70 -1.69
N GLN A 239 33.69 12.93 -1.21
CA GLN A 239 34.70 13.59 -0.36
C GLN A 239 34.79 12.93 1.01
N VAL A 240 33.67 12.71 1.68
CA VAL A 240 33.63 12.02 2.97
C VAL A 240 34.26 10.63 2.89
N LYS A 241 33.92 9.83 1.84
CA LYS A 241 34.56 8.53 1.62
C LYS A 241 36.06 8.58 1.37
N LYS A 242 36.57 9.66 0.77
CA LYS A 242 38.01 9.86 0.58
C LYS A 242 38.72 10.25 1.87
N GLU A 243 38.07 11.01 2.72
CA GLU A 243 38.62 11.42 4.02
C GLU A 243 38.62 10.25 5.01
N ASP A 244 37.59 9.45 5.05
CA ASP A 244 37.52 8.22 5.87
C ASP A 244 38.61 7.23 5.47
N LYS A 245 38.83 7.05 4.14
CA LYS A 245 39.90 6.17 3.63
C LYS A 245 41.31 6.68 3.92
N LYS A 246 41.50 8.00 4.04
CA LYS A 246 42.82 8.57 4.45
C LYS A 246 43.09 8.41 5.95
N LYS A 247 42.06 8.34 6.79
CA LYS A 247 42.17 8.10 8.24
C LYS A 247 42.41 6.64 8.59
N GLU A 248 42.08 5.70 7.69
CA GLU A 248 42.34 4.27 7.88
C GLU A 248 43.75 3.82 7.45
N ILE A 249 44.48 4.67 6.71
CA ILE A 249 45.79 4.32 6.11
C ILE A 249 46.95 5.10 6.80
N GLY A 250 46.64 6.04 7.70
CA GLY A 250 47.63 6.80 8.49
C GLY A 250 47.54 6.45 9.95
#